data_c722a84aafdef8b804982c1da551fcc5
#
_entry.id   c722a84aafdef8b804982c1da551fcc5
#
_cell.length_a   1.000
_cell.length_b   1.000
_cell.length_c   1.000
_cell.angle_alpha   90.00
_cell.angle_beta   90.00
_cell.angle_gamma   90.00
#
_symmetry.space_group_name_H-M   'P 1'
#
loop_
_entity.id
_entity.type
_entity.pdbx_description
1 polymer ?
#
loop_
_entity_poly.entity_id
_entity_poly.type
_entity_poly.pdbx_seq_one_letter_code
_entity_poly.pdbx_strand_id
1 'polypeptide(L)'
;MSLCIDESLPPGLQHLTLVGCPNRVANIAGLPVVHGDVALVRRDHSPGRQFALDVIGVDHVVVLADDVRATCTEITRVSGAELKRVKEGERGIQGFHRWGSVILEVVERRLVQPRDTTPDGVTTRTSHAESRPPSDATYWGLVLIVNDIAAVCAHLGPDVIGAPKPAVQPGRLIATVRSGAGLGVPLALMSH
;
A
#
# COMPACT_ATOMS: atom_id res chain seq x y z
N MET A 1 -4.15 11.71 6.63
CA MET A 1 -2.82 11.05 6.58
C MET A 1 -1.85 12.00 5.92
N SER A 2 -0.63 12.10 6.42
CA SER A 2 0.45 12.87 5.79
C SER A 2 1.50 11.89 5.27
N LEU A 3 2.04 12.14 4.08
CA LEU A 3 3.18 11.43 3.54
C LEU A 3 4.43 12.27 3.81
N CYS A 4 5.40 11.70 4.53
CA CYS A 4 6.71 12.32 4.74
C CYS A 4 7.73 11.59 3.87
N ILE A 5 8.56 12.35 3.15
CA ILE A 5 9.67 11.81 2.38
C ILE A 5 10.94 12.13 3.16
N ASP A 6 11.72 11.11 3.47
CA ASP A 6 12.98 11.22 4.19
C ASP A 6 14.09 10.55 3.36
N GLU A 7 14.95 11.35 2.79
CA GLU A 7 16.05 10.91 1.91
C GLU A 7 17.19 10.21 2.68
N SER A 8 17.19 10.29 4.01
CA SER A 8 18.17 9.60 4.86
C SER A 8 17.85 8.13 5.10
N LEU A 9 16.61 7.71 4.81
CA LEU A 9 16.13 6.35 4.99
C LEU A 9 16.28 5.51 3.70
N PRO A 10 16.36 4.18 3.83
CA PRO A 10 16.32 3.29 2.66
C PRO A 10 15.06 3.52 1.82
N PRO A 11 15.11 3.29 0.49
CA PRO A 11 13.92 3.39 -0.36
C PRO A 11 12.80 2.47 0.12
N GLY A 12 11.55 2.95 0.07
CA GLY A 12 10.35 2.18 0.43
C GLY A 12 9.50 2.83 1.52
N LEU A 13 8.43 2.15 1.90
CA LEU A 13 7.58 2.55 3.03
C LEU A 13 8.17 1.98 4.31
N GLN A 14 8.65 2.83 5.20
CA GLN A 14 9.38 2.43 6.41
C GLN A 14 8.45 2.14 7.58
N HIS A 15 7.47 3.00 7.81
CA HIS A 15 6.51 2.86 8.92
C HIS A 15 5.25 3.69 8.67
N LEU A 16 4.21 3.40 9.45
CA LEU A 16 3.03 4.26 9.57
C LEU A 16 3.04 4.98 10.92
N THR A 17 2.76 6.27 10.92
CA THR A 17 2.53 7.01 12.16
C THR A 17 1.06 6.93 12.54
N LEU A 18 0.78 6.32 13.69
CA LEU A 18 -0.55 6.17 14.25
C LEU A 18 -0.85 7.30 15.22
N VAL A 19 -1.97 7.99 15.01
CA VAL A 19 -2.45 9.06 15.89
C VAL A 19 -3.75 8.60 16.55
N GLY A 20 -3.84 8.73 17.87
CA GLY A 20 -5.03 8.34 18.62
C GLY A 20 -5.25 6.82 18.75
N CYS A 21 -4.24 6.01 18.44
CA CYS A 21 -4.31 4.57 18.65
C CYS A 21 -4.31 4.26 20.16
N PRO A 22 -5.24 3.46 20.66
CA PRO A 22 -5.36 3.16 22.10
C PRO A 22 -4.18 2.33 22.64
N ASN A 23 -3.61 1.50 21.79
CA ASN A 23 -2.48 0.64 22.15
C ASN A 23 -1.18 1.17 21.55
N ARG A 24 -0.19 1.45 22.42
CA ARG A 24 1.15 1.86 21.96
C ARG A 24 2.00 0.63 21.75
N VAL A 25 2.21 0.25 20.51
CA VAL A 25 3.05 -0.88 20.09
C VAL A 25 4.05 -0.42 19.03
N ALA A 26 5.20 -1.09 18.95
CA ALA A 26 6.22 -0.78 17.96
C ALA A 26 5.92 -1.40 16.59
N ASN A 27 5.11 -2.45 16.55
CA ASN A 27 4.66 -3.07 15.30
C ASN A 27 3.26 -3.69 15.43
N ILE A 28 2.61 -3.93 14.29
CA ILE A 28 1.34 -4.63 14.17
C ILE A 28 1.53 -5.71 13.11
N ALA A 29 1.50 -6.98 13.51
CA ALA A 29 1.71 -8.13 12.62
C ALA A 29 3.02 -8.03 11.80
N GLY A 30 4.09 -7.48 12.39
CA GLY A 30 5.36 -7.24 11.72
C GLY A 30 5.51 -5.86 11.04
N LEU A 31 4.42 -5.13 10.86
CA LEU A 31 4.45 -3.78 10.28
C LEU A 31 4.99 -2.77 11.30
N PRO A 32 6.13 -2.12 11.03
CA PRO A 32 6.63 -1.06 11.90
C PRO A 32 5.64 0.09 12.01
N VAL A 33 5.35 0.52 13.23
CA VAL A 33 4.48 1.67 13.50
C VAL A 33 5.12 2.62 14.51
N VAL A 34 4.86 3.90 14.34
CA VAL A 34 5.29 4.96 15.24
C VAL A 34 4.03 5.64 15.77
N HIS A 35 4.05 6.05 17.02
CA HIS A 35 2.95 6.80 17.63
C HIS A 35 3.28 8.29 17.64
N GLY A 36 2.37 9.07 17.04
CA GLY A 36 2.47 10.52 16.99
C GLY A 36 1.31 11.20 17.70
N ASP A 37 1.52 12.43 18.11
CA ASP A 37 0.47 13.31 18.58
C ASP A 37 -0.21 14.02 17.39
N VAL A 38 -1.47 14.43 17.58
CA VAL A 38 -2.25 15.16 16.54
C VAL A 38 -1.52 16.40 16.03
N ALA A 39 -0.64 16.99 16.85
CA ALA A 39 0.16 18.15 16.47
C ALA A 39 1.20 17.88 15.37
N LEU A 40 1.69 16.62 15.26
CA LEU A 40 2.65 16.22 14.21
C LEU A 40 2.00 16.07 12.82
N VAL A 41 0.67 16.02 12.75
CA VAL A 41 -0.08 15.96 11.50
C VAL A 41 -0.31 17.34 10.89
N ARG A 42 0.27 18.39 11.47
CA ARG A 42 0.22 19.73 10.88
C ARG A 42 0.96 19.71 9.55
N ARG A 43 0.21 19.96 8.50
CA ARG A 43 0.66 20.19 7.14
C ARG A 43 1.73 21.29 7.17
N ASP A 44 3.00 20.91 7.06
CA ASP A 44 4.02 21.83 6.59
C ASP A 44 3.72 22.13 5.11
N HIS A 45 2.78 23.03 4.90
CA HIS A 45 2.64 23.70 3.63
C HIS A 45 3.76 24.73 3.58
N SER A 46 5.00 24.29 3.35
CA SER A 46 6.04 25.20 2.94
C SER A 46 5.59 25.83 1.63
N PRO A 47 5.26 27.14 1.61
CA PRO A 47 4.91 27.82 0.38
C PRO A 47 6.18 27.87 -0.47
N GLY A 48 6.26 27.05 -1.52
CA GLY A 48 7.40 27.07 -2.43
C GLY A 48 7.67 25.79 -3.23
N ARG A 49 7.22 24.62 -2.80
CA ARG A 49 7.25 23.43 -3.64
C ARG A 49 5.84 23.13 -4.16
N GLN A 50 5.49 23.76 -5.23
CA GLN A 50 4.34 23.34 -6.03
C GLN A 50 4.71 21.99 -6.65
N PHE A 51 4.22 20.89 -6.07
CA PHE A 51 4.37 19.57 -6.67
C PHE A 51 3.59 19.57 -7.99
N ALA A 52 4.29 19.34 -9.10
CA ALA A 52 3.69 19.28 -10.44
C ALA A 52 2.60 18.20 -10.57
N LEU A 53 2.43 17.34 -9.56
CA LEU A 53 1.52 16.20 -9.60
C LEU A 53 0.15 16.46 -8.98
N ASP A 54 -0.07 17.62 -8.35
CA ASP A 54 -1.32 17.99 -7.66
C ASP A 54 -1.94 16.84 -6.83
N VAL A 55 -1.10 16.23 -5.97
CA VAL A 55 -1.50 15.16 -5.07
C VAL A 55 -2.36 15.73 -3.95
N ILE A 56 -3.60 15.26 -3.84
CA ILE A 56 -4.59 15.74 -2.87
C ILE A 56 -4.80 14.79 -1.70
N GLY A 57 -4.30 13.55 -1.78
CA GLY A 57 -4.44 12.59 -0.69
C GLY A 57 -3.82 11.24 -0.95
N VAL A 58 -3.93 10.38 0.07
CA VAL A 58 -3.61 8.95 0.00
C VAL A 58 -4.92 8.18 -0.05
N ASP A 59 -5.11 7.35 -1.08
CA ASP A 59 -6.29 6.46 -1.19
C ASP A 59 -6.08 5.21 -0.33
N HIS A 60 -5.01 4.47 -0.61
CA HIS A 60 -4.68 3.31 0.20
C HIS A 60 -3.18 3.01 0.27
N VAL A 61 -2.83 2.30 1.33
CA VAL A 61 -1.52 1.68 1.55
C VAL A 61 -1.69 0.19 1.39
N VAL A 62 -0.79 -0.45 0.65
CA VAL A 62 -0.82 -1.89 0.41
C VAL A 62 0.24 -2.58 1.27
N VAL A 63 -0.19 -3.66 1.90
CA VAL A 63 0.60 -4.51 2.78
C VAL A 63 0.58 -5.93 2.24
N LEU A 64 1.72 -6.60 2.22
CA LEU A 64 1.80 -8.03 1.90
C LEU A 64 1.82 -8.86 3.17
N ALA A 65 1.05 -9.94 3.18
CA ALA A 65 0.99 -10.90 4.27
C ALA A 65 0.94 -12.33 3.72
N ASP A 66 1.51 -13.27 4.44
CA ASP A 66 1.38 -14.69 4.11
C ASP A 66 0.03 -15.24 4.57
N ASP A 67 -0.45 -14.78 5.74
CA ASP A 67 -1.81 -15.02 6.24
C ASP A 67 -2.58 -13.71 6.38
N VAL A 68 -3.39 -13.40 5.37
CA VAL A 68 -4.21 -12.17 5.33
C VAL A 68 -5.21 -12.12 6.49
N ARG A 69 -5.83 -13.26 6.84
CA ARG A 69 -6.88 -13.28 7.88
C ARG A 69 -6.30 -13.05 9.26
N ALA A 70 -5.19 -13.72 9.59
CA ALA A 70 -4.49 -13.51 10.86
C ALA A 70 -3.96 -12.07 10.97
N THR A 71 -3.35 -11.55 9.91
CA THR A 71 -2.87 -10.16 9.82
C THR A 71 -4.01 -9.16 10.03
N CYS A 72 -5.14 -9.34 9.36
CA CYS A 72 -6.31 -8.47 9.54
C CYS A 72 -6.87 -8.53 10.97
N THR A 73 -6.90 -9.71 11.58
CA THR A 73 -7.34 -9.86 12.97
C THR A 73 -6.44 -9.07 13.92
N GLU A 74 -5.12 -9.17 13.73
CA GLU A 74 -4.15 -8.46 14.56
C GLU A 74 -4.23 -6.93 14.36
N ILE A 75 -4.38 -6.46 13.12
CA ILE A 75 -4.59 -5.04 12.81
C ILE A 75 -5.82 -4.51 13.57
N THR A 76 -6.96 -5.21 13.48
CA THR A 76 -8.18 -4.82 14.21
C THR A 76 -7.95 -4.80 15.72
N ARG A 77 -7.34 -5.86 16.25
CA ARG A 77 -7.11 -6.01 17.69
C ARG A 77 -6.26 -4.88 18.28
N VAL A 78 -5.20 -4.50 17.57
CA VAL A 78 -4.22 -3.54 18.08
C VAL A 78 -4.64 -2.09 17.80
N SER A 79 -5.07 -1.80 16.58
CA SER A 79 -5.35 -0.43 16.15
C SER A 79 -6.81 0.00 16.34
N GLY A 80 -7.73 -0.97 16.54
CA GLY A 80 -9.16 -0.71 16.51
C GLY A 80 -9.73 -0.41 15.13
N ALA A 81 -8.90 -0.50 14.05
CA ALA A 81 -9.34 -0.25 12.70
C ALA A 81 -10.35 -1.32 12.25
N GLU A 82 -11.50 -0.88 11.77
CA GLU A 82 -12.55 -1.79 11.33
C GLU A 82 -12.15 -2.52 10.04
N LEU A 83 -12.26 -3.85 10.05
CA LEU A 83 -12.16 -4.67 8.85
C LEU A 83 -13.47 -4.58 8.08
N LYS A 84 -13.45 -3.80 6.99
CA LYS A 84 -14.66 -3.53 6.18
C LYS A 84 -15.01 -4.68 5.26
N ARG A 85 -14.01 -5.39 4.74
CA ARG A 85 -14.23 -6.42 3.74
C ARG A 85 -13.05 -7.38 3.67
N VAL A 86 -13.35 -8.64 3.46
CA VAL A 86 -12.42 -9.64 2.93
C VAL A 86 -12.93 -10.08 1.56
N LYS A 87 -12.06 -10.03 0.56
CA LYS A 87 -12.33 -10.55 -0.78
C LYS A 87 -11.49 -11.79 -0.99
N GLU A 88 -12.13 -12.87 -1.38
CA GLU A 88 -11.48 -14.13 -1.73
C GLU A 88 -11.88 -14.53 -3.15
N GLY A 89 -10.94 -15.02 -3.92
CA GLY A 89 -11.17 -15.42 -5.30
C GLY A 89 -9.95 -16.12 -5.89
N GLU A 90 -9.99 -16.41 -7.18
CA GLU A 90 -8.90 -17.10 -7.90
C GLU A 90 -7.54 -16.38 -7.77
N ARG A 91 -7.57 -15.06 -7.56
CA ARG A 91 -6.37 -14.24 -7.35
C ARG A 91 -5.87 -14.25 -5.92
N GLY A 92 -6.51 -15.01 -4.99
CA GLY A 92 -6.15 -15.10 -3.57
C GLY A 92 -6.98 -14.19 -2.67
N ILE A 93 -6.46 -13.90 -1.48
CA ILE A 93 -7.17 -13.21 -0.41
C ILE A 93 -6.69 -11.77 -0.30
N GLN A 94 -7.65 -10.85 -0.10
CA GLN A 94 -7.41 -9.43 0.18
C GLN A 94 -8.30 -8.99 1.32
N GLY A 95 -7.74 -8.26 2.29
CA GLY A 95 -8.46 -7.66 3.41
C GLY A 95 -8.38 -6.13 3.34
N PHE A 96 -9.45 -5.43 3.70
CA PHE A 96 -9.54 -3.98 3.60
C PHE A 96 -9.98 -3.38 4.93
N HIS A 97 -9.07 -2.64 5.57
CA HIS A 97 -9.34 -1.88 6.77
C HIS A 97 -9.57 -0.40 6.43
N ARG A 98 -10.46 0.24 7.18
CA ARG A 98 -10.63 1.69 7.11
C ARG A 98 -9.86 2.37 8.22
N TRP A 99 -8.86 3.17 7.84
CA TRP A 99 -8.05 3.98 8.75
C TRP A 99 -8.28 5.47 8.50
N GLY A 100 -9.31 6.02 9.10
CA GLY A 100 -9.76 7.38 8.81
C GLY A 100 -10.19 7.53 7.35
N SER A 101 -9.52 8.40 6.59
CA SER A 101 -9.76 8.60 5.16
C SER A 101 -9.02 7.59 4.26
N VAL A 102 -8.10 6.80 4.81
CA VAL A 102 -7.23 5.89 4.06
C VAL A 102 -7.68 4.45 4.21
N ILE A 103 -7.49 3.65 3.19
CA ILE A 103 -7.67 2.21 3.22
C ILE A 103 -6.30 1.56 3.45
N LEU A 104 -6.22 0.63 4.39
CA LEU A 104 -5.11 -0.31 4.47
C LEU A 104 -5.56 -1.61 3.80
N GLU A 105 -4.94 -1.92 2.67
CA GLU A 105 -5.20 -3.14 1.90
C GLU A 105 -4.15 -4.19 2.24
N VAL A 106 -4.58 -5.31 2.82
CA VAL A 106 -3.74 -6.48 3.12
C VAL A 106 -3.90 -7.48 1.99
N VAL A 107 -2.82 -7.77 1.28
CA VAL A 107 -2.80 -8.63 0.09
C VAL A 107 -1.96 -9.86 0.36
N GLU A 108 -2.43 -11.01 -0.07
CA GLU A 108 -1.67 -12.24 0.02
C GLU A 108 -0.37 -12.15 -0.79
N ARG A 109 0.78 -12.37 -0.14
CA ARG A 109 2.13 -12.14 -0.71
C ARG A 109 2.37 -12.86 -2.03
N ARG A 110 1.85 -14.07 -2.20
CA ARG A 110 1.98 -14.85 -3.44
C ARG A 110 1.40 -14.19 -4.69
N LEU A 111 0.53 -13.17 -4.51
CA LEU A 111 -0.12 -12.48 -5.64
C LEU A 111 0.80 -11.51 -6.37
N VAL A 112 1.83 -11.04 -5.68
CA VAL A 112 2.76 -10.00 -6.20
C VAL A 112 4.17 -10.55 -6.43
N GLN A 113 4.46 -11.78 -6.02
CA GLN A 113 5.71 -12.45 -6.38
C GLN A 113 5.64 -12.91 -7.84
N PRO A 114 6.73 -12.78 -8.64
CA PRO A 114 6.82 -13.42 -9.94
C PRO A 114 6.53 -14.91 -9.76
N ARG A 115 5.64 -15.47 -10.56
CA ARG A 115 5.55 -16.92 -10.66
C ARG A 115 6.86 -17.37 -11.27
N ASP A 116 7.64 -18.15 -10.54
CA ASP A 116 8.74 -18.92 -11.12
C ASP A 116 8.10 -19.93 -12.10
N THR A 117 7.90 -19.50 -13.32
CA THR A 117 7.60 -20.40 -14.44
C THR A 117 8.92 -21.06 -14.81
N THR A 118 9.22 -22.19 -14.18
CA THR A 118 10.19 -23.10 -14.75
C THR A 118 9.73 -23.48 -16.16
N PRO A 119 10.64 -23.55 -17.18
CA PRO A 119 10.27 -23.77 -18.57
C PRO A 119 9.54 -25.08 -18.86
N ASP A 120 9.51 -26.01 -17.91
CA ASP A 120 9.06 -27.39 -18.12
C ASP A 120 7.63 -27.69 -17.66
N GLY A 121 6.76 -26.70 -17.45
CA GLY A 121 5.31 -26.95 -17.29
C GLY A 121 4.87 -27.94 -16.19
N VAL A 122 5.80 -28.42 -15.35
CA VAL A 122 5.50 -29.33 -14.23
C VAL A 122 5.16 -28.49 -13.00
N THR A 123 3.88 -28.37 -12.75
CA THR A 123 3.35 -27.84 -11.47
C THR A 123 3.64 -28.87 -10.39
N THR A 124 4.83 -28.93 -9.85
CA THR A 124 5.10 -29.67 -8.63
C THR A 124 4.43 -28.90 -7.49
N ARG A 125 3.23 -29.34 -7.12
CA ARG A 125 2.67 -29.07 -5.80
C ARG A 125 3.59 -29.77 -4.79
N THR A 126 4.64 -29.08 -4.36
CA THR A 126 5.36 -29.49 -3.17
C THR A 126 4.45 -29.17 -1.98
N SER A 127 3.68 -30.18 -1.58
CA SER A 127 2.91 -30.22 -0.35
C SER A 127 3.85 -30.49 0.83
N HIS A 128 4.82 -29.60 1.05
CA HIS A 128 5.50 -29.44 2.32
C HIS A 128 5.07 -28.11 2.91
N ALA A 129 3.86 -28.13 3.48
CA ALA A 129 3.49 -27.17 4.51
C ALA A 129 4.32 -27.52 5.77
N GLU A 130 5.64 -27.38 5.68
CA GLU A 130 6.43 -27.15 6.87
C GLU A 130 5.95 -25.80 7.40
N SER A 131 5.47 -25.80 8.64
CA SER A 131 4.99 -24.65 9.38
C SER A 131 6.12 -23.65 9.60
N ARG A 132 6.49 -22.96 8.53
CA ARG A 132 7.26 -21.72 8.65
C ARG A 132 6.38 -20.77 9.48
N PRO A 133 6.92 -20.18 10.57
CA PRO A 133 6.18 -19.14 11.26
C PRO A 133 5.70 -18.12 10.22
N PRO A 134 4.46 -17.63 10.32
CA PRO A 134 3.95 -16.66 9.39
C PRO A 134 4.96 -15.52 9.29
N SER A 135 5.49 -15.25 8.09
CA SER A 135 6.41 -14.16 7.90
C SER A 135 5.66 -12.89 8.21
N ASP A 136 6.32 -11.98 8.92
CA ASP A 136 5.76 -10.69 9.27
C ASP A 136 5.20 -9.99 8.03
N ALA A 137 4.09 -9.30 8.20
CA ALA A 137 3.54 -8.46 7.16
C ALA A 137 4.52 -7.33 6.81
N THR A 138 4.54 -6.91 5.55
CA THR A 138 5.45 -5.86 5.07
C THR A 138 4.70 -4.81 4.28
N TYR A 139 5.08 -3.54 4.41
CA TYR A 139 4.61 -2.50 3.52
C TYR A 139 5.09 -2.79 2.10
N TRP A 140 4.21 -2.60 1.12
CA TRP A 140 4.54 -2.89 -0.27
C TRP A 140 4.31 -1.73 -1.21
N GLY A 141 3.15 -1.09 -1.16
CA GLY A 141 2.78 -0.09 -2.16
C GLY A 141 1.88 1.01 -1.64
N LEU A 142 1.70 2.02 -2.46
CA LEU A 142 0.96 3.23 -2.13
C LEU A 142 0.10 3.65 -3.32
N VAL A 143 -1.12 4.13 -3.07
CA VAL A 143 -1.96 4.78 -4.08
C VAL A 143 -2.29 6.19 -3.62
N LEU A 144 -1.91 7.16 -4.45
CA LEU A 144 -2.14 8.59 -4.22
C LEU A 144 -3.32 9.07 -5.06
N ILE A 145 -4.10 10.00 -4.50
CA ILE A 145 -5.18 10.67 -5.21
C ILE A 145 -4.63 11.94 -5.86
N VAL A 146 -4.93 12.12 -7.14
CA VAL A 146 -4.61 13.33 -7.91
C VAL A 146 -5.87 13.94 -8.49
N ASN A 147 -5.89 15.26 -8.66
CA ASN A 147 -7.04 15.97 -9.24
C ASN A 147 -7.24 15.62 -10.72
N ASP A 148 -6.16 15.68 -11.51
CA ASP A 148 -6.21 15.42 -12.95
C ASP A 148 -5.20 14.34 -13.33
N ILE A 149 -5.66 13.09 -13.36
CA ILE A 149 -4.82 11.94 -13.70
C ILE A 149 -4.34 11.98 -15.14
N ALA A 150 -5.11 12.57 -16.06
CA ALA A 150 -4.72 12.66 -17.47
C ALA A 150 -3.56 13.65 -17.65
N ALA A 151 -3.67 14.84 -17.03
CA ALA A 151 -2.61 15.83 -17.04
C ALA A 151 -1.32 15.31 -16.38
N VAL A 152 -1.45 14.62 -15.23
CA VAL A 152 -0.30 14.02 -14.54
C VAL A 152 0.38 12.96 -15.41
N CYS A 153 -0.38 12.06 -16.05
CA CYS A 153 0.18 11.03 -16.92
C CYS A 153 0.85 11.64 -18.16
N ALA A 154 0.28 12.71 -18.74
CA ALA A 154 0.89 13.42 -19.85
C ALA A 154 2.20 14.11 -19.44
N HIS A 155 2.25 14.68 -18.24
CA HIS A 155 3.44 15.35 -17.70
C HIS A 155 4.59 14.36 -17.41
N LEU A 156 4.27 13.22 -16.79
CA LEU A 156 5.28 12.20 -16.45
C LEU A 156 5.77 11.40 -17.67
N GLY A 157 4.93 11.23 -18.66
CA GLY A 157 5.22 10.48 -19.87
C GLY A 157 5.14 8.95 -19.72
N PRO A 158 5.06 8.24 -20.85
CA PRO A 158 4.81 6.80 -20.88
C PRO A 158 5.96 5.94 -20.34
N ASP A 159 7.17 6.50 -20.26
CA ASP A 159 8.33 5.79 -19.70
C ASP A 159 8.28 5.72 -18.18
N VAL A 160 7.58 6.66 -17.54
CA VAL A 160 7.46 6.75 -16.07
C VAL A 160 6.15 6.13 -15.58
N ILE A 161 5.03 6.36 -16.26
CA ILE A 161 3.70 5.93 -15.81
C ILE A 161 2.91 5.30 -16.95
N GLY A 162 2.11 4.28 -16.62
CA GLY A 162 1.20 3.65 -17.58
C GLY A 162 0.00 4.56 -17.92
N ALA A 163 -0.67 4.27 -19.02
CA ALA A 163 -1.90 4.96 -19.36
C ALA A 163 -2.98 4.77 -18.27
N PRO A 164 -3.81 5.79 -18.00
CA PRO A 164 -4.95 5.66 -17.11
C PRO A 164 -5.93 4.59 -17.60
N LYS A 165 -6.41 3.76 -16.70
CA LYS A 165 -7.42 2.73 -16.95
C LYS A 165 -8.50 2.74 -15.87
N PRO A 166 -9.70 2.20 -16.12
CA PRO A 166 -10.73 2.11 -15.10
C PRO A 166 -10.21 1.42 -13.82
N ALA A 167 -10.47 2.04 -12.67
CA ALA A 167 -10.20 1.47 -11.36
C ALA A 167 -11.31 0.48 -10.97
N VAL A 168 -11.12 -0.25 -9.87
CA VAL A 168 -12.16 -1.10 -9.29
C VAL A 168 -13.34 -0.26 -8.78
N GLN A 169 -13.07 0.94 -8.28
CA GLN A 169 -14.09 1.89 -7.88
C GLN A 169 -14.75 2.51 -9.12
N PRO A 170 -16.08 2.42 -9.25
CA PRO A 170 -16.79 2.98 -10.39
C PRO A 170 -16.51 4.48 -10.58
N GLY A 171 -16.29 4.89 -11.81
CA GLY A 171 -16.07 6.29 -12.19
C GLY A 171 -14.63 6.80 -11.95
N ARG A 172 -13.77 6.02 -11.31
CA ARG A 172 -12.38 6.40 -11.06
C ARG A 172 -11.41 5.77 -12.08
N LEU A 173 -10.31 6.44 -12.32
CA LEU A 173 -9.20 5.96 -13.14
C LEU A 173 -7.98 5.71 -12.26
N ILE A 174 -7.16 4.73 -12.66
CA ILE A 174 -5.89 4.41 -12.01
C ILE A 174 -4.78 4.29 -13.04
N ALA A 175 -3.60 4.81 -12.71
CA ALA A 175 -2.40 4.66 -13.51
C ALA A 175 -1.24 4.21 -12.61
N THR A 176 -0.52 3.18 -13.02
CA THR A 176 0.59 2.60 -12.24
C THR A 176 1.91 3.17 -12.70
N VAL A 177 2.70 3.65 -11.76
CA VAL A 177 4.08 4.08 -12.01
C VAL A 177 4.93 2.84 -12.31
N ARG A 178 5.78 2.95 -13.33
CA ARG A 178 6.64 1.83 -13.75
C ARG A 178 7.73 1.59 -12.72
N SER A 179 8.10 0.34 -12.50
CA SER A 179 9.17 -0.03 -11.57
C SER A 179 10.52 0.60 -11.92
N GLY A 180 10.78 0.86 -13.20
CA GLY A 180 11.97 1.55 -13.68
C GLY A 180 12.07 3.04 -13.32
N ALA A 181 11.01 3.64 -12.76
CA ALA A 181 11.04 5.03 -12.30
C ALA A 181 11.89 5.26 -11.03
N GLY A 182 12.39 4.18 -10.41
CA GLY A 182 13.36 4.28 -9.30
C GLY A 182 12.81 4.69 -7.95
N LEU A 183 11.48 4.62 -7.72
CA LEU A 183 10.87 5.08 -6.47
C LEU A 183 11.11 4.15 -5.27
N GLY A 184 11.64 2.95 -5.48
CA GLY A 184 11.85 1.96 -4.42
C GLY A 184 10.57 1.40 -3.78
N VAL A 185 9.39 1.84 -4.24
CA VAL A 185 8.08 1.39 -3.79
C VAL A 185 7.11 1.37 -4.97
N PRO A 186 6.28 0.33 -5.13
CA PRO A 186 5.18 0.34 -6.07
C PRO A 186 4.22 1.50 -5.78
N LEU A 187 3.99 2.32 -6.78
CA LEU A 187 3.14 3.50 -6.68
C LEU A 187 2.09 3.49 -7.79
N ALA A 188 0.87 3.84 -7.45
CA ALA A 188 -0.15 4.18 -8.42
C ALA A 188 -0.80 5.53 -8.09
N LEU A 189 -1.30 6.17 -9.13
CA LEU A 189 -2.09 7.40 -9.03
C LEU A 189 -3.53 7.07 -9.37
N MET A 190 -4.46 7.68 -8.66
CA MET A 190 -5.89 7.47 -8.84
C MET A 190 -6.59 8.81 -8.97
N SER A 191 -7.58 8.90 -9.87
CA SER A 191 -8.42 10.10 -9.96
C SER A 191 -9.29 10.25 -8.69
N HIS A 192 -9.67 11.47 -8.40
CA HIS A 192 -10.62 11.77 -7.33
C HIS A 192 -12.02 11.21 -7.63
#